data_fa06cb82a207af4d8f120a29b8c17225
#
_entry.id   fa06cb82a207af4d8f120a29b8c17225
#
_cell.length_a   1.000
_cell.length_b   1.000
_cell.length_c   1.000
_cell.angle_alpha   90.00
_cell.angle_beta   90.00
_cell.angle_gamma   90.00
#
_symmetry.space_group_name_H-M   'P 1'
#
loop_
_entity.id
_entity.type
_entity.pdbx_description
1 polymer ?
#
loop_
_entity_poly.entity_id
_entity_poly.type
_entity_poly.pdbx_seq_one_letter_code
_entity_poly.pdbx_strand_id
1 'polypeptide(L)'
;MPTIQLFGIPRIASPGRADLPLSAREAGLLAWLHLEGPSPRGRIAGLLWPGGDESQARANLRQALVRLKRSAGELLDESAGVMRLAADVVVLPAAAGDSSPAASRLLGPLQFDDAPEFADWLQTRRDAADRERRRQHLAAARQHLDAGALDAALAAAEAVLATDPAVEEAHRLRMEAFYLRGDRAAAITAWDDCRDALRTAYGITPSAATNELGRLVLAAEAAGQQQAAAAKAHQGVTAAVLPAALRRPPLLVGRDGVLDEIARAFALGHGVVVSGPGGIGKSRLLAQAAVAMEPAILVGGRPGDEHLPGIVVSRL
;
A
#
# COMPACT_ATOMS: atom_id res chain seq x y z
N MET A 1 31.34 -14.25 -6.81
CA MET A 1 31.00 -13.92 -5.43
C MET A 1 29.87 -14.83 -4.99
N PRO A 2 29.99 -15.53 -3.86
CA PRO A 2 28.92 -16.34 -3.32
C PRO A 2 27.78 -15.43 -2.84
N THR A 3 26.54 -15.84 -3.11
CA THR A 3 25.35 -15.08 -2.75
C THR A 3 24.51 -15.91 -1.79
N ILE A 4 24.16 -15.34 -0.63
CA ILE A 4 23.35 -16.00 0.39
C ILE A 4 21.93 -15.45 0.34
N GLN A 5 20.95 -16.33 0.22
CA GLN A 5 19.55 -16.01 0.42
C GLN A 5 19.13 -16.50 1.82
N LEU A 6 18.70 -15.58 2.69
CA LEU A 6 18.23 -15.87 4.04
C LEU A 6 16.71 -15.73 4.20
N PHE A 7 16.05 -15.09 3.23
CA PHE A 7 14.60 -14.95 3.22
C PHE A 7 13.97 -16.06 2.38
N GLY A 8 12.85 -16.60 2.81
CA GLY A 8 12.25 -17.80 2.23
C GLY A 8 13.03 -19.07 2.60
N ILE A 9 13.24 -19.96 1.65
CA ILE A 9 14.05 -21.18 1.85
C ILE A 9 15.53 -20.78 1.80
N PRO A 10 16.27 -20.89 2.92
CA PRO A 10 17.68 -20.48 2.97
C PRO A 10 18.56 -21.31 2.06
N ARG A 11 19.38 -20.64 1.25
CA ARG A 11 20.29 -21.29 0.30
C ARG A 11 21.49 -20.40 -0.02
N ILE A 12 22.53 -21.02 -0.55
CA ILE A 12 23.69 -20.34 -1.12
C ILE A 12 23.65 -20.56 -2.63
N ALA A 13 23.66 -19.47 -3.37
CA ALA A 13 23.84 -19.48 -4.81
C ALA A 13 25.31 -19.14 -5.14
N SER A 14 25.92 -19.92 -6.02
CA SER A 14 27.28 -19.68 -6.52
C SER A 14 27.27 -19.72 -8.04
N PRO A 15 27.92 -18.79 -8.73
CA PRO A 15 27.96 -18.76 -10.19
C PRO A 15 28.44 -20.10 -10.76
N GLY A 16 27.63 -20.69 -11.66
CA GLY A 16 27.96 -21.94 -12.34
C GLY A 16 27.79 -23.23 -11.50
N ARG A 17 27.16 -23.15 -10.34
CA ARG A 17 26.81 -24.30 -9.50
C ARG A 17 25.32 -24.31 -9.18
N ALA A 18 24.78 -25.48 -8.85
CA ALA A 18 23.41 -25.60 -8.34
C ALA A 18 23.30 -24.92 -6.96
N ASP A 19 22.14 -24.35 -6.68
CA ASP A 19 21.83 -23.76 -5.38
C ASP A 19 21.97 -24.79 -4.27
N LEU A 20 22.68 -24.43 -3.21
CA LEU A 20 22.92 -25.29 -2.06
C LEU A 20 21.94 -24.93 -0.93
N PRO A 21 20.99 -25.80 -0.58
CA PRO A 21 20.12 -25.58 0.57
C PRO A 21 20.94 -25.60 1.87
N LEU A 22 20.61 -24.70 2.78
CA LEU A 22 21.23 -24.61 4.10
C LEU A 22 20.46 -25.41 5.13
N SER A 23 21.16 -26.13 6.00
CA SER A 23 20.53 -26.66 7.21
C SER A 23 20.13 -25.56 8.18
N ALA A 24 19.21 -25.84 9.11
CA ALA A 24 18.72 -24.83 10.07
C ALA A 24 19.88 -24.15 10.81
N ARG A 25 20.88 -24.91 11.28
CA ARG A 25 22.00 -24.35 12.03
C ARG A 25 22.95 -23.50 11.18
N GLU A 26 23.20 -23.91 9.94
CA GLU A 26 24.01 -23.14 9.00
C GLU A 26 23.28 -21.83 8.62
N ALA A 27 21.99 -21.89 8.33
CA ALA A 27 21.16 -20.72 8.05
C ALA A 27 21.09 -19.76 9.26
N GLY A 28 20.92 -20.32 10.47
CA GLY A 28 20.93 -19.55 11.72
C GLY A 28 22.24 -18.82 11.97
N LEU A 29 23.38 -19.53 11.77
CA LEU A 29 24.72 -18.94 11.88
C LEU A 29 24.89 -17.75 10.93
N LEU A 30 24.57 -17.93 9.65
CA LEU A 30 24.74 -16.90 8.64
C LEU A 30 23.78 -15.72 8.87
N ALA A 31 22.54 -15.98 9.30
CA ALA A 31 21.58 -14.94 9.65
C ALA A 31 22.03 -14.11 10.86
N TRP A 32 22.54 -14.78 11.89
CA TRP A 32 23.10 -14.08 13.06
C TRP A 32 24.24 -13.15 12.67
N LEU A 33 25.23 -13.67 11.94
CA LEU A 33 26.39 -12.88 11.53
C LEU A 33 26.04 -11.76 10.56
N HIS A 34 25.00 -11.93 9.76
CA HIS A 34 24.52 -10.87 8.86
C HIS A 34 23.84 -9.73 9.63
N LEU A 35 23.02 -10.06 10.63
CA LEU A 35 22.18 -9.07 11.31
C LEU A 35 22.81 -8.47 12.56
N GLU A 36 23.61 -9.26 13.29
CA GLU A 36 24.30 -8.82 14.51
C GLU A 36 25.77 -8.42 14.27
N GLY A 37 26.30 -8.80 13.09
CA GLY A 37 27.69 -8.55 12.76
C GLY A 37 28.69 -9.51 13.44
N PRO A 38 29.96 -9.09 13.54
CA PRO A 38 31.02 -9.91 14.11
C PRO A 38 30.70 -10.39 15.52
N SER A 39 30.81 -11.68 15.78
CA SER A 39 30.41 -12.29 17.05
C SER A 39 31.39 -13.31 17.56
N PRO A 40 31.60 -13.40 18.91
CA PRO A 40 32.47 -14.40 19.50
C PRO A 40 32.00 -15.82 19.19
N ARG A 41 32.93 -16.71 18.84
CA ARG A 41 32.66 -18.10 18.49
C ARG A 41 31.91 -18.87 19.59
N GLY A 42 32.28 -18.63 20.85
CA GLY A 42 31.61 -19.26 22.00
C GLY A 42 30.16 -18.83 22.14
N ARG A 43 29.85 -17.56 21.90
CA ARG A 43 28.48 -17.01 21.89
C ARG A 43 27.60 -17.69 20.85
N ILE A 44 28.10 -17.82 19.61
CA ILE A 44 27.37 -18.47 18.52
C ILE A 44 27.16 -19.97 18.83
N ALA A 45 28.19 -20.66 19.36
CA ALA A 45 28.07 -22.06 19.70
C ALA A 45 26.99 -22.28 20.77
N GLY A 46 27.01 -21.53 21.86
CA GLY A 46 26.03 -21.65 22.95
C GLY A 46 24.61 -21.28 22.49
N LEU A 47 24.46 -20.26 21.63
CA LEU A 47 23.18 -19.81 21.11
C LEU A 47 22.51 -20.85 20.20
N LEU A 48 23.29 -21.49 19.30
CA LEU A 48 22.75 -22.44 18.33
C LEU A 48 22.71 -23.88 18.82
N TRP A 49 23.48 -24.26 19.82
CA TRP A 49 23.54 -25.62 20.40
C TRP A 49 23.53 -25.59 21.92
N PRO A 50 22.42 -25.10 22.57
CA PRO A 50 22.35 -24.95 24.02
C PRO A 50 22.22 -26.30 24.79
N GLY A 51 21.81 -27.37 24.10
CA GLY A 51 21.45 -28.65 24.72
C GLY A 51 22.64 -29.54 25.17
N GLY A 52 23.89 -29.08 25.08
CA GLY A 52 25.08 -29.82 25.46
C GLY A 52 26.02 -29.01 26.35
N ASP A 53 27.15 -29.63 26.73
CA ASP A 53 28.22 -28.86 27.33
C ASP A 53 28.88 -27.91 26.30
N GLU A 54 29.67 -26.96 26.79
CA GLU A 54 30.36 -26.00 25.94
C GLU A 54 31.31 -26.67 24.93
N SER A 55 31.88 -27.78 25.26
CA SER A 55 32.78 -28.52 24.36
C SER A 55 32.01 -29.13 23.20
N GLN A 56 30.86 -29.70 23.47
CA GLN A 56 29.95 -30.26 22.45
C GLN A 56 29.41 -29.19 21.53
N ALA A 57 28.96 -28.04 22.07
CA ALA A 57 28.51 -26.91 21.28
C ALA A 57 29.60 -26.38 20.32
N ARG A 58 30.83 -26.27 20.81
CA ARG A 58 31.99 -25.89 20.00
C ARG A 58 32.34 -26.94 18.93
N ALA A 59 32.21 -28.24 19.24
CA ALA A 59 32.40 -29.31 18.27
C ALA A 59 31.36 -29.28 17.15
N ASN A 60 30.08 -29.07 17.49
CA ASN A 60 28.98 -28.94 16.54
C ASN A 60 29.19 -27.74 15.62
N LEU A 61 29.56 -26.59 16.17
CA LEU A 61 29.89 -25.40 15.37
C LEU A 61 31.06 -25.69 14.42
N ARG A 62 32.13 -26.36 14.89
CA ARG A 62 33.27 -26.73 14.04
C ARG A 62 32.83 -27.59 12.85
N GLN A 63 31.95 -28.58 13.10
CA GLN A 63 31.44 -29.46 12.04
C GLN A 63 30.59 -28.66 11.02
N ALA A 64 29.73 -27.72 11.47
CA ALA A 64 28.95 -26.84 10.59
C ALA A 64 29.86 -26.00 9.71
N LEU A 65 30.91 -25.40 10.27
CA LEU A 65 31.91 -24.61 9.53
C LEU A 65 32.67 -25.45 8.49
N VAL A 66 33.08 -26.67 8.83
CA VAL A 66 33.74 -27.57 7.87
C VAL A 66 32.79 -27.91 6.71
N ARG A 67 31.51 -28.19 6.98
CA ARG A 67 30.51 -28.44 5.93
C ARG A 67 30.34 -27.24 5.03
N LEU A 68 30.11 -26.04 5.60
CA LEU A 68 29.97 -24.80 4.84
C LEU A 68 31.18 -24.53 3.95
N LYS A 69 32.40 -24.63 4.50
CA LYS A 69 33.64 -24.41 3.74
C LYS A 69 33.77 -25.39 2.58
N ARG A 70 33.45 -26.69 2.81
CA ARG A 70 33.52 -27.71 1.77
C ARG A 70 32.53 -27.51 0.64
N SER A 71 31.34 -27.10 0.97
CA SER A 71 30.24 -27.02 -0.01
C SER A 71 30.16 -25.64 -0.72
N ALA A 72 30.48 -24.56 -0.03
CA ALA A 72 30.29 -23.20 -0.53
C ALA A 72 31.56 -22.33 -0.57
N GLY A 73 32.71 -22.87 -0.11
CA GLY A 73 33.95 -22.11 -0.02
C GLY A 73 34.07 -21.28 1.25
N GLU A 74 34.92 -20.28 1.23
CA GLU A 74 35.14 -19.40 2.38
C GLU A 74 34.08 -18.30 2.46
N LEU A 75 33.04 -18.54 3.26
CA LEU A 75 31.95 -17.58 3.51
C LEU A 75 32.19 -16.75 4.76
N LEU A 76 33.13 -17.21 5.62
CA LEU A 76 33.34 -16.67 6.96
C LEU A 76 34.81 -16.41 7.21
N ASP A 77 35.10 -15.26 7.80
CA ASP A 77 36.39 -14.89 8.35
C ASP A 77 36.39 -15.10 9.86
N GLU A 78 37.49 -15.63 10.41
CA GLU A 78 37.69 -15.75 11.85
C GLU A 78 38.99 -15.07 12.25
N SER A 79 38.96 -14.17 13.19
CA SER A 79 40.14 -13.50 13.75
C SER A 79 39.96 -13.32 15.25
N ALA A 80 40.94 -13.72 16.03
CA ALA A 80 40.96 -13.63 17.51
C ALA A 80 39.71 -14.25 18.18
N GLY A 81 39.18 -15.34 17.61
CA GLY A 81 37.96 -15.99 18.14
C GLY A 81 36.65 -15.29 17.85
N VAL A 82 36.66 -14.24 17.02
CA VAL A 82 35.49 -13.53 16.51
C VAL A 82 35.24 -13.93 15.06
N MET A 83 34.02 -14.34 14.76
CA MET A 83 33.56 -14.75 13.44
C MET A 83 32.75 -13.63 12.78
N ARG A 84 32.90 -13.49 11.47
CA ARG A 84 32.13 -12.56 10.63
C ARG A 84 31.91 -13.15 9.24
N LEU A 85 30.96 -12.59 8.50
CA LEU A 85 30.84 -12.88 7.07
C LEU A 85 32.06 -12.32 6.32
N ALA A 86 32.57 -13.08 5.35
CA ALA A 86 33.65 -12.60 4.48
C ALA A 86 33.17 -11.39 3.64
N ALA A 87 34.08 -10.47 3.37
CA ALA A 87 33.74 -9.19 2.72
C ALA A 87 33.20 -9.33 1.29
N ASP A 88 33.47 -10.44 0.62
CA ASP A 88 33.01 -10.75 -0.73
C ASP A 88 31.65 -11.51 -0.76
N VAL A 89 31.05 -11.78 0.38
CA VAL A 89 29.75 -12.46 0.50
C VAL A 89 28.63 -11.44 0.38
N VAL A 90 27.72 -11.67 -0.57
CA VAL A 90 26.52 -10.86 -0.74
C VAL A 90 25.32 -11.59 -0.16
N VAL A 91 24.63 -10.95 0.80
CA VAL A 91 23.34 -11.44 1.30
C VAL A 91 22.24 -10.73 0.54
N LEU A 92 21.38 -11.52 -0.12
CA LEU A 92 20.26 -10.96 -0.88
C LEU A 92 19.19 -10.41 0.07
N PRO A 93 18.65 -9.22 -0.23
CA PRO A 93 17.44 -8.74 0.47
C PRO A 93 16.26 -9.67 0.20
N ALA A 94 15.20 -9.54 0.97
CA ALA A 94 13.93 -10.20 0.66
C ALA A 94 13.48 -9.82 -0.76
N ALA A 95 13.04 -10.79 -1.54
CA ALA A 95 12.65 -10.55 -2.94
C ALA A 95 11.53 -9.51 -3.03
N ALA A 96 11.78 -8.42 -3.72
CA ALA A 96 10.84 -7.30 -3.86
C ALA A 96 9.59 -7.62 -4.71
N GLY A 97 9.50 -8.79 -5.32
CA GLY A 97 8.41 -9.17 -6.23
C GLY A 97 7.59 -10.38 -5.80
N ASP A 98 8.02 -11.11 -4.77
CA ASP A 98 7.29 -12.27 -4.28
C ASP A 98 6.46 -11.87 -3.05
N SER A 99 5.18 -11.60 -3.27
CA SER A 99 4.22 -11.20 -2.24
C SER A 99 3.84 -12.34 -1.28
N SER A 100 4.42 -13.53 -1.45
CA SER A 100 4.19 -14.64 -0.53
C SER A 100 4.82 -14.35 0.85
N PRO A 101 4.03 -14.39 1.93
CA PRO A 101 4.56 -14.23 3.29
C PRO A 101 5.68 -15.22 3.62
N ALA A 102 5.62 -16.42 3.03
CA ALA A 102 6.64 -17.46 3.23
C ALA A 102 7.97 -17.11 2.55
N ALA A 103 7.94 -16.53 1.34
CA ALA A 103 9.16 -16.17 0.60
C ALA A 103 9.89 -14.96 1.20
N SER A 104 9.16 -14.09 1.89
CA SER A 104 9.72 -12.88 2.51
C SER A 104 10.09 -13.05 4.00
N ARG A 105 9.81 -14.21 4.60
CA ARG A 105 10.11 -14.48 6.00
C ARG A 105 11.58 -14.85 6.20
N LEU A 106 12.25 -14.21 7.15
CA LEU A 106 13.63 -14.53 7.53
C LEU A 106 13.72 -16.00 7.97
N LEU A 107 14.64 -16.77 7.37
CA LEU A 107 14.84 -18.21 7.55
C LEU A 107 13.57 -19.05 7.26
N GLY A 108 12.60 -18.51 6.52
CA GLY A 108 11.42 -19.23 6.03
C GLY A 108 10.73 -20.10 7.08
N PRO A 109 10.52 -21.40 6.78
CA PRO A 109 9.82 -22.31 7.68
C PRO A 109 10.70 -22.91 8.78
N LEU A 110 12.00 -22.56 8.83
CA LEU A 110 12.92 -23.17 9.81
C LEU A 110 12.51 -22.83 11.24
N GLN A 111 12.53 -23.86 12.10
CA GLN A 111 12.22 -23.78 13.52
C GLN A 111 13.47 -24.10 14.34
N PHE A 112 13.53 -23.60 15.57
CA PHE A 112 14.67 -23.72 16.48
C PHE A 112 14.19 -24.02 17.90
N ASP A 113 13.27 -24.99 18.03
CA ASP A 113 12.60 -25.33 19.29
C ASP A 113 13.61 -25.83 20.36
N ASP A 114 14.73 -26.40 19.91
CA ASP A 114 15.84 -26.85 20.74
C ASP A 114 16.88 -25.75 21.04
N ALA A 115 16.64 -24.49 20.60
CA ALA A 115 17.52 -23.35 20.83
C ALA A 115 16.65 -22.09 21.17
N PRO A 116 16.03 -22.05 22.35
CA PRO A 116 15.01 -21.05 22.68
C PRO A 116 15.52 -19.61 22.58
N GLU A 117 16.73 -19.31 23.06
CA GLU A 117 17.29 -17.96 22.95
C GLU A 117 17.44 -17.51 21.49
N PHE A 118 17.84 -18.42 20.59
CA PHE A 118 17.92 -18.12 19.16
C PHE A 118 16.52 -18.00 18.55
N ALA A 119 15.58 -18.83 18.98
CA ALA A 119 14.19 -18.75 18.50
C ALA A 119 13.54 -17.41 18.85
N ASP A 120 13.72 -16.93 20.08
CA ASP A 120 13.23 -15.62 20.54
C ASP A 120 13.88 -14.46 19.77
N TRP A 121 15.19 -14.53 19.57
CA TRP A 121 15.90 -13.57 18.73
C TRP A 121 15.37 -13.56 17.30
N LEU A 122 15.21 -14.75 16.68
CA LEU A 122 14.70 -14.88 15.33
C LEU A 122 13.29 -14.31 15.20
N GLN A 123 12.41 -14.59 16.17
CA GLN A 123 11.05 -14.03 16.17
C GLN A 123 11.08 -12.50 16.28
N THR A 124 11.91 -11.96 17.16
CA THR A 124 12.08 -10.48 17.28
C THR A 124 12.54 -9.85 15.97
N ARG A 125 13.46 -10.49 15.24
CA ARG A 125 13.93 -10.02 13.93
C ARG A 125 12.88 -10.14 12.85
N ARG A 126 12.07 -11.22 12.86
CA ARG A 126 10.91 -11.40 11.98
C ARG A 126 9.89 -10.32 12.18
N ASP A 127 9.51 -10.06 13.42
CA ASP A 127 8.54 -9.02 13.76
C ASP A 127 9.02 -7.62 13.37
N ALA A 128 10.31 -7.34 13.52
CA ALA A 128 10.89 -6.07 13.08
C ALA A 128 10.86 -5.93 11.55
N ALA A 129 11.20 -6.98 10.81
CA ALA A 129 11.13 -7.01 9.35
C ALA A 129 9.70 -6.85 8.83
N ASP A 130 8.73 -7.49 9.48
CA ASP A 130 7.32 -7.39 9.10
C ASP A 130 6.75 -5.99 9.37
N ARG A 131 7.12 -5.36 10.50
CA ARG A 131 6.76 -3.96 10.78
C ARG A 131 7.36 -2.99 9.77
N GLU A 132 8.63 -3.19 9.38
CA GLU A 132 9.28 -2.34 8.37
C GLU A 132 8.63 -2.49 7.01
N ARG A 133 8.36 -3.71 6.57
CA ARG A 133 7.66 -4.00 5.30
C ARG A 133 6.28 -3.37 5.28
N ARG A 134 5.51 -3.51 6.36
CA ARG A 134 4.20 -2.86 6.51
C ARG A 134 4.31 -1.34 6.33
N ARG A 135 5.28 -0.70 6.99
CA ARG A 135 5.51 0.76 6.84
C ARG A 135 5.82 1.13 5.40
N GLN A 136 6.68 0.36 4.72
CA GLN A 136 7.04 0.60 3.32
C GLN A 136 5.84 0.49 2.39
N HIS A 137 5.00 -0.54 2.55
CA HIS A 137 3.79 -0.70 1.75
C HIS A 137 2.77 0.41 2.00
N LEU A 138 2.55 0.82 3.25
CA LEU A 138 1.65 1.94 3.57
C LEU A 138 2.17 3.26 2.98
N ALA A 139 3.46 3.52 3.10
CA ALA A 139 4.08 4.72 2.51
C ALA A 139 3.98 4.70 0.97
N ALA A 140 4.24 3.56 0.33
CA ALA A 140 4.08 3.38 -1.10
C ALA A 140 2.63 3.58 -1.55
N ALA A 141 1.66 3.01 -0.81
CA ALA A 141 0.24 3.19 -1.10
C ALA A 141 -0.17 4.67 -1.04
N ARG A 142 0.28 5.41 -0.03
CA ARG A 142 0.05 6.86 0.08
C ARG A 142 0.69 7.62 -1.09
N GLN A 143 1.95 7.35 -1.39
CA GLN A 143 2.65 7.98 -2.51
C GLN A 143 1.96 7.73 -3.85
N HIS A 144 1.50 6.51 -4.10
CA HIS A 144 0.76 6.16 -5.32
C HIS A 144 -0.60 6.86 -5.39
N LEU A 145 -1.31 6.98 -4.26
CA LEU A 145 -2.54 7.77 -4.16
C LEU A 145 -2.31 9.24 -4.54
N ASP A 146 -1.29 9.86 -3.95
CA ASP A 146 -0.95 11.26 -4.20
C ASP A 146 -0.52 11.50 -5.65
N ALA A 147 0.08 10.49 -6.29
CA ALA A 147 0.43 10.50 -7.71
C ALA A 147 -0.74 10.13 -8.65
N GLY A 148 -1.93 9.79 -8.13
CA GLY A 148 -3.06 9.33 -8.92
C GLY A 148 -2.93 7.92 -9.50
N ALA A 149 -1.91 7.16 -9.11
CA ALA A 149 -1.66 5.78 -9.54
C ALA A 149 -2.51 4.80 -8.71
N LEU A 150 -3.83 4.83 -8.91
CA LEU A 150 -4.81 4.17 -8.04
C LEU A 150 -4.66 2.65 -7.96
N ASP A 151 -4.33 1.99 -9.08
CA ASP A 151 -4.12 0.53 -9.10
C ASP A 151 -2.89 0.13 -8.27
N ALA A 152 -1.81 0.90 -8.36
CA ALA A 152 -0.60 0.66 -7.57
C ALA A 152 -0.85 0.94 -6.08
N ALA A 153 -1.65 1.95 -5.75
CA ALA A 153 -2.05 2.24 -4.37
C ALA A 153 -2.87 1.09 -3.77
N LEU A 154 -3.85 0.57 -4.52
CA LEU A 154 -4.64 -0.60 -4.12
C LEU A 154 -3.76 -1.83 -3.90
N ALA A 155 -2.88 -2.16 -4.84
CA ALA A 155 -1.99 -3.31 -4.72
C ALA A 155 -1.08 -3.21 -3.48
N ALA A 156 -0.55 -2.02 -3.18
CA ALA A 156 0.28 -1.80 -2.00
C ALA A 156 -0.53 -1.93 -0.68
N ALA A 157 -1.76 -1.41 -0.63
CA ALA A 157 -2.64 -1.57 0.53
C ALA A 157 -3.07 -3.03 0.73
N GLU A 158 -3.39 -3.74 -0.34
CA GLU A 158 -3.76 -5.16 -0.31
C GLU A 158 -2.61 -6.05 0.16
N ALA A 159 -1.36 -5.73 -0.20
CA ALA A 159 -0.18 -6.45 0.31
C ALA A 159 -0.05 -6.36 1.84
N VAL A 160 -0.46 -5.24 2.45
CA VAL A 160 -0.54 -5.11 3.91
C VAL A 160 -1.66 -5.98 4.47
N LEU A 161 -2.87 -5.89 3.90
CA LEU A 161 -4.05 -6.60 4.38
C LEU A 161 -3.94 -8.13 4.22
N ALA A 162 -3.20 -8.61 3.24
CA ALA A 162 -2.90 -10.03 3.07
C ALA A 162 -2.08 -10.60 4.24
N THR A 163 -1.29 -9.76 4.91
CA THR A 163 -0.46 -10.17 6.06
C THR A 163 -1.17 -9.91 7.39
N ASP A 164 -1.86 -8.80 7.49
CA ASP A 164 -2.58 -8.37 8.69
C ASP A 164 -3.87 -7.66 8.27
N PRO A 165 -5.01 -8.38 8.27
CA PRO A 165 -6.29 -7.84 7.85
C PRO A 165 -6.83 -6.72 8.76
N ALA A 166 -6.28 -6.55 9.97
CA ALA A 166 -6.75 -5.56 10.92
C ALA A 166 -5.99 -4.21 10.85
N VAL A 167 -5.19 -3.98 9.82
CA VAL A 167 -4.48 -2.71 9.63
C VAL A 167 -5.45 -1.65 9.07
N GLU A 168 -6.01 -0.86 9.96
CA GLU A 168 -7.02 0.15 9.65
C GLU A 168 -6.55 1.17 8.60
N GLU A 169 -5.30 1.60 8.65
CA GLU A 169 -4.73 2.54 7.67
C GLU A 169 -4.75 1.99 6.24
N ALA A 170 -4.48 0.69 6.06
CA ALA A 170 -4.54 0.06 4.74
C ALA A 170 -5.98 0.05 4.17
N HIS A 171 -6.98 -0.19 5.02
CA HIS A 171 -8.38 -0.07 4.62
C HIS A 171 -8.74 1.36 4.22
N ARG A 172 -8.29 2.38 4.96
CA ARG A 172 -8.52 3.78 4.58
C ARG A 172 -7.93 4.09 3.21
N LEU A 173 -6.70 3.66 2.95
CA LEU A 173 -6.05 3.84 1.65
C LEU A 173 -6.83 3.15 0.52
N ARG A 174 -7.36 1.94 0.76
CA ARG A 174 -8.27 1.26 -0.19
C ARG A 174 -9.55 2.06 -0.43
N MET A 175 -10.19 2.54 0.63
CA MET A 175 -11.41 3.35 0.52
C MET A 175 -11.16 4.61 -0.30
N GLU A 176 -10.08 5.34 -0.02
CA GLU A 176 -9.66 6.54 -0.75
C GLU A 176 -9.42 6.21 -2.24
N ALA A 177 -8.67 5.15 -2.53
CA ALA A 177 -8.34 4.73 -3.89
C ALA A 177 -9.59 4.35 -4.70
N PHE A 178 -10.51 3.56 -4.14
CA PHE A 178 -11.77 3.21 -4.80
C PHE A 178 -12.66 4.44 -5.00
N TYR A 179 -12.72 5.32 -4.01
CA TYR A 179 -13.48 6.57 -4.14
C TYR A 179 -12.94 7.46 -5.27
N LEU A 180 -11.61 7.63 -5.33
CA LEU A 180 -10.94 8.40 -6.39
C LEU A 180 -11.15 7.77 -7.78
N ARG A 181 -11.18 6.44 -7.88
CA ARG A 181 -11.52 5.70 -9.10
C ARG A 181 -13.00 5.89 -9.51
N GLY A 182 -13.86 6.36 -8.61
CA GLY A 182 -15.30 6.46 -8.80
C GLY A 182 -16.06 5.16 -8.47
N ASP A 183 -15.38 4.14 -7.97
CA ASP A 183 -15.99 2.88 -7.54
C ASP A 183 -16.43 2.98 -6.07
N ARG A 184 -17.59 3.61 -5.87
CA ARG A 184 -18.15 3.84 -4.55
C ARG A 184 -18.56 2.55 -3.86
N ALA A 185 -19.07 1.58 -4.62
CA ALA A 185 -19.48 0.28 -4.06
C ALA A 185 -18.27 -0.45 -3.44
N ALA A 186 -17.14 -0.48 -4.15
CA ALA A 186 -15.90 -1.05 -3.63
C ALA A 186 -15.37 -0.27 -2.41
N ALA A 187 -15.53 1.06 -2.38
CA ALA A 187 -15.13 1.86 -1.22
C ALA A 187 -15.98 1.55 0.03
N ILE A 188 -17.29 1.32 -0.13
CA ILE A 188 -18.18 0.90 0.96
C ILE A 188 -17.81 -0.50 1.44
N THR A 189 -17.57 -1.43 0.52
CA THR A 189 -17.12 -2.79 0.86
C THR A 189 -15.81 -2.73 1.65
N ALA A 190 -14.84 -1.90 1.24
CA ALA A 190 -13.57 -1.74 1.96
C ALA A 190 -13.77 -1.20 3.40
N TRP A 191 -14.79 -0.38 3.62
CA TRP A 191 -15.15 0.09 4.96
C TRP A 191 -15.78 -1.01 5.81
N ASP A 192 -16.69 -1.82 5.25
CA ASP A 192 -17.29 -2.95 5.93
C ASP A 192 -16.24 -4.01 6.27
N ASP A 193 -15.33 -4.34 5.35
CA ASP A 193 -14.17 -5.22 5.59
C ASP A 193 -13.34 -4.73 6.78
N CYS A 194 -13.07 -3.42 6.86
CA CYS A 194 -12.34 -2.82 7.99
C CYS A 194 -13.05 -3.06 9.32
N ARG A 195 -14.35 -2.81 9.36
CA ARG A 195 -15.18 -3.00 10.57
C ARG A 195 -15.16 -4.44 11.03
N ASP A 196 -15.32 -5.37 10.10
CA ASP A 196 -15.36 -6.80 10.39
C ASP A 196 -13.98 -7.32 10.83
N ALA A 197 -12.91 -6.89 10.19
CA ALA A 197 -11.55 -7.26 10.56
C ALA A 197 -11.18 -6.78 11.97
N LEU A 198 -11.46 -5.51 12.30
CA LEU A 198 -11.18 -4.95 13.62
C LEU A 198 -12.04 -5.58 14.72
N ARG A 199 -13.32 -5.87 14.43
CA ARG A 199 -14.19 -6.56 15.35
C ARG A 199 -13.72 -8.00 15.62
N THR A 200 -13.29 -8.71 14.57
CA THR A 200 -12.83 -10.09 14.68
C THR A 200 -11.50 -10.20 15.41
N ALA A 201 -10.55 -9.31 15.09
CA ALA A 201 -9.19 -9.37 15.66
C ALA A 201 -9.13 -8.83 17.11
N TYR A 202 -9.86 -7.75 17.40
CA TYR A 202 -9.69 -6.99 18.65
C TYR A 202 -10.99 -6.68 19.40
N GLY A 203 -12.16 -6.98 18.83
CA GLY A 203 -13.46 -6.64 19.41
C GLY A 203 -13.76 -5.14 19.42
N ILE A 204 -13.09 -4.35 18.59
CA ILE A 204 -13.23 -2.88 18.55
C ILE A 204 -13.88 -2.41 17.25
N THR A 205 -14.30 -1.14 17.25
CA THR A 205 -14.80 -0.42 16.07
C THR A 205 -13.69 0.44 15.46
N PRO A 206 -13.77 0.79 14.16
CA PRO A 206 -12.83 1.69 13.51
C PRO A 206 -12.72 3.05 14.22
N SER A 207 -11.59 3.71 14.04
CA SER A 207 -11.32 5.06 14.56
C SER A 207 -12.32 6.09 14.00
N ALA A 208 -12.38 7.25 14.65
CA ALA A 208 -13.22 8.36 14.19
C ALA A 208 -12.89 8.77 12.75
N ALA A 209 -11.60 8.80 12.37
CA ALA A 209 -11.16 9.17 11.03
C ALA A 209 -11.66 8.20 9.95
N THR A 210 -11.60 6.90 10.22
CA THR A 210 -12.09 5.87 9.28
C THR A 210 -13.63 5.89 9.18
N ASN A 211 -14.31 6.07 10.29
CA ASN A 211 -15.77 6.20 10.29
C ASN A 211 -16.24 7.47 9.57
N GLU A 212 -15.51 8.57 9.69
CA GLU A 212 -15.78 9.81 8.96
C GLU A 212 -15.66 9.61 7.45
N LEU A 213 -14.55 8.99 7.00
CA LEU A 213 -14.36 8.64 5.59
C LEU A 213 -15.49 7.73 5.08
N GLY A 214 -15.90 6.72 5.84
CA GLY A 214 -17.03 5.85 5.51
C GLY A 214 -18.34 6.62 5.33
N ARG A 215 -18.64 7.56 6.24
CA ARG A 215 -19.82 8.42 6.11
C ARG A 215 -19.78 9.31 4.86
N LEU A 216 -18.61 9.86 4.53
CA LEU A 216 -18.42 10.67 3.33
C LEU A 216 -18.67 9.86 2.05
N VAL A 217 -18.15 8.63 1.99
CA VAL A 217 -18.38 7.71 0.86
C VAL A 217 -19.88 7.39 0.72
N LEU A 218 -20.57 7.09 1.83
CA LEU A 218 -22.02 6.82 1.83
C LEU A 218 -22.83 8.05 1.42
N ALA A 219 -22.50 9.24 1.92
CA ALA A 219 -23.19 10.47 1.55
C ALA A 219 -23.04 10.80 0.05
N ALA A 220 -21.85 10.57 -0.51
CA ALA A 220 -21.60 10.74 -1.93
C ALA A 220 -22.38 9.74 -2.78
N GLU A 221 -22.55 8.50 -2.30
CA GLU A 221 -23.38 7.47 -2.97
C GLU A 221 -24.86 7.85 -2.95
N ALA A 222 -25.40 8.28 -1.80
CA ALA A 222 -26.78 8.72 -1.67
C ALA A 222 -27.09 9.93 -2.58
N ALA A 223 -26.17 10.90 -2.65
CA ALA A 223 -26.29 12.04 -3.55
C ALA A 223 -26.26 11.63 -5.03
N GLY A 224 -25.40 10.67 -5.39
CA GLY A 224 -25.33 10.11 -6.75
C GLY A 224 -26.60 9.37 -7.14
N GLN A 225 -27.16 8.58 -6.23
CA GLN A 225 -28.44 7.86 -6.44
C GLN A 225 -29.62 8.83 -6.58
N GLN A 226 -29.68 9.87 -5.76
CA GLN A 226 -30.71 10.92 -5.87
C GLN A 226 -30.62 11.66 -7.20
N GLN A 227 -29.41 11.99 -7.67
CA GLN A 227 -29.20 12.62 -8.97
C GLN A 227 -29.59 11.69 -10.12
N ALA A 228 -29.24 10.40 -10.04
CA ALA A 228 -29.64 9.39 -11.02
C ALA A 228 -31.16 9.15 -11.03
N ALA A 229 -31.79 9.10 -9.86
CA ALA A 229 -33.24 8.99 -9.71
C ALA A 229 -33.96 10.25 -10.25
N ALA A 230 -33.43 11.45 -9.96
CA ALA A 230 -33.94 12.71 -10.51
C ALA A 230 -33.76 12.74 -12.03
N ALA A 231 -32.62 12.28 -12.56
CA ALA A 231 -32.41 12.19 -14.01
C ALA A 231 -33.35 11.17 -14.66
N LYS A 232 -33.58 10.01 -14.04
CA LYS A 232 -34.55 9.00 -14.47
C LYS A 232 -36.00 9.52 -14.36
N ALA A 233 -36.35 10.22 -13.29
CA ALA A 233 -37.66 10.85 -13.13
C ALA A 233 -37.86 11.92 -14.20
N HIS A 234 -36.84 12.67 -14.60
CA HIS A 234 -36.90 13.62 -15.73
C HIS A 234 -36.97 12.89 -17.09
N GLN A 235 -36.41 11.67 -17.21
CA GLN A 235 -36.56 10.84 -18.42
C GLN A 235 -37.91 10.10 -18.47
N GLY A 236 -38.52 9.82 -17.30
CA GLY A 236 -39.83 9.14 -17.19
C GLY A 236 -41.02 10.07 -17.34
N VAL A 237 -40.84 11.38 -17.16
CA VAL A 237 -41.80 12.40 -17.59
C VAL A 237 -41.59 12.56 -19.10
N THR A 238 -42.35 11.77 -19.83
CA THR A 238 -42.36 11.68 -21.28
C THR A 238 -42.19 13.06 -21.91
N ALA A 239 -41.19 13.11 -22.76
CA ALA A 239 -40.88 14.25 -23.62
C ALA A 239 -42.08 14.80 -24.45
N ALA A 240 -43.27 14.23 -24.29
CA ALA A 240 -44.50 14.57 -25.02
C ALA A 240 -45.38 15.63 -24.37
N VAL A 241 -45.18 16.00 -23.08
CA VAL A 241 -46.14 16.84 -22.35
C VAL A 241 -45.71 18.30 -22.15
N LEU A 242 -44.41 18.62 -22.27
CA LEU A 242 -43.96 20.02 -22.19
C LEU A 242 -43.33 20.47 -23.50
N PRO A 243 -43.80 21.58 -24.09
CA PRO A 243 -43.18 22.19 -25.27
C PRO A 243 -41.68 22.39 -25.07
N ALA A 244 -40.88 22.13 -26.11
CA ALA A 244 -39.39 22.20 -26.03
C ALA A 244 -38.91 23.59 -25.53
N ALA A 245 -39.67 24.62 -25.73
CA ALA A 245 -39.43 26.00 -25.24
C ALA A 245 -39.47 26.12 -23.70
N LEU A 246 -40.21 25.25 -23.00
CA LEU A 246 -40.30 25.25 -21.54
C LEU A 246 -39.26 24.36 -20.87
N ARG A 247 -38.63 23.47 -21.64
CA ARG A 247 -37.57 22.58 -21.10
C ARG A 247 -36.22 23.26 -20.99
N ARG A 248 -35.89 24.17 -21.92
CA ARG A 248 -34.71 25.06 -21.88
C ARG A 248 -35.17 26.37 -22.57
N PRO A 249 -35.24 27.49 -21.85
CA PRO A 249 -35.40 28.77 -22.52
C PRO A 249 -34.31 28.89 -23.60
N PRO A 250 -34.62 29.16 -24.85
CA PRO A 250 -33.64 29.22 -25.94
C PRO A 250 -32.59 30.32 -25.75
N LEU A 251 -32.89 31.32 -24.93
CA LEU A 251 -32.03 32.47 -24.65
C LEU A 251 -31.76 32.63 -23.17
N LEU A 252 -30.50 32.88 -22.82
CA LEU A 252 -30.11 33.31 -21.48
C LEU A 252 -30.31 34.81 -21.40
N VAL A 253 -31.52 35.25 -20.97
CA VAL A 253 -31.92 36.66 -20.98
C VAL A 253 -31.22 37.42 -19.86
N GLY A 254 -30.64 38.59 -20.19
CA GLY A 254 -30.09 39.55 -19.23
C GLY A 254 -28.75 39.14 -18.62
N ARG A 255 -28.02 38.22 -19.25
CA ARG A 255 -26.70 37.77 -18.79
C ARG A 255 -25.59 37.98 -19.82
N ASP A 256 -25.85 38.66 -20.92
CA ASP A 256 -24.91 38.87 -22.01
C ASP A 256 -23.64 39.58 -21.54
N GLY A 257 -23.77 40.62 -20.72
CA GLY A 257 -22.63 41.34 -20.15
C GLY A 257 -21.75 40.47 -19.26
N VAL A 258 -22.33 39.51 -18.52
CA VAL A 258 -21.55 38.54 -17.69
C VAL A 258 -20.85 37.53 -18.57
N LEU A 259 -21.46 37.07 -19.66
CA LEU A 259 -20.80 36.17 -20.63
C LEU A 259 -19.61 36.88 -21.30
N ASP A 260 -19.75 38.15 -21.67
CA ASP A 260 -18.65 38.95 -22.24
C ASP A 260 -17.51 39.19 -21.24
N GLU A 261 -17.84 39.37 -19.96
CA GLU A 261 -16.81 39.44 -18.89
C GLU A 261 -16.06 38.14 -18.75
N ILE A 262 -16.76 37.01 -18.71
CA ILE A 262 -16.14 35.68 -18.66
C ILE A 262 -15.22 35.46 -19.87
N ALA A 263 -15.70 35.75 -21.08
CA ALA A 263 -14.95 35.59 -22.32
C ALA A 263 -13.65 36.44 -22.31
N ARG A 264 -13.77 37.73 -21.89
CA ARG A 264 -12.59 38.61 -21.76
C ARG A 264 -11.59 38.14 -20.74
N ALA A 265 -12.05 37.66 -19.58
CA ALA A 265 -11.14 37.14 -18.56
C ALA A 265 -10.36 35.91 -19.06
N PHE A 266 -11.04 35.00 -19.74
CA PHE A 266 -10.38 33.84 -20.36
C PHE A 266 -9.39 34.22 -21.45
N ALA A 267 -9.75 35.19 -22.31
CA ALA A 267 -8.83 35.69 -23.37
C ALA A 267 -7.57 36.31 -22.80
N LEU A 268 -7.62 36.82 -21.56
CA LEU A 268 -6.45 37.34 -20.81
C LEU A 268 -5.73 36.26 -19.96
N GLY A 269 -6.15 35.00 -20.02
CA GLY A 269 -5.57 33.94 -19.26
C GLY A 269 -5.95 33.93 -17.77
N HIS A 270 -7.01 34.62 -17.39
CA HIS A 270 -7.47 34.71 -16.02
C HIS A 270 -8.48 33.59 -15.68
N GLY A 271 -8.39 33.07 -14.45
CA GLY A 271 -9.46 32.22 -13.88
C GLY A 271 -10.69 33.01 -13.49
N VAL A 272 -11.88 32.43 -13.70
CA VAL A 272 -13.17 33.07 -13.36
C VAL A 272 -13.89 32.24 -12.31
N VAL A 273 -14.35 32.89 -11.23
CA VAL A 273 -15.19 32.28 -10.19
C VAL A 273 -16.58 32.92 -10.24
N VAL A 274 -17.61 32.08 -10.47
CA VAL A 274 -19.00 32.52 -10.46
C VAL A 274 -19.64 32.18 -9.12
N SER A 275 -19.96 33.18 -8.32
CA SER A 275 -20.62 33.04 -7.00
C SER A 275 -22.03 33.59 -7.01
N GLY A 276 -22.88 33.17 -6.07
CA GLY A 276 -24.25 33.67 -5.90
C GLY A 276 -25.20 32.64 -5.27
N PRO A 277 -26.43 33.03 -4.92
CA PRO A 277 -27.40 32.15 -4.28
C PRO A 277 -27.74 30.88 -5.05
N GLY A 278 -28.27 29.87 -4.36
CA GLY A 278 -28.78 28.65 -4.98
C GLY A 278 -29.88 28.98 -6.00
N GLY A 279 -29.94 28.26 -7.13
CA GLY A 279 -30.99 28.43 -8.15
C GLY A 279 -30.84 29.60 -9.11
N ILE A 280 -29.92 30.55 -8.91
CA ILE A 280 -29.78 31.76 -9.76
C ILE A 280 -29.26 31.50 -11.19
N GLY A 281 -28.93 30.24 -11.53
CA GLY A 281 -28.54 29.87 -12.89
C GLY A 281 -27.02 29.83 -13.14
N LYS A 282 -26.18 29.76 -12.11
CA LYS A 282 -24.69 29.69 -12.23
C LYS A 282 -24.20 28.58 -13.16
N SER A 283 -24.69 27.35 -12.96
CA SER A 283 -24.31 26.20 -13.79
C SER A 283 -24.72 26.36 -15.26
N ARG A 284 -25.86 27.03 -15.50
CA ARG A 284 -26.29 27.32 -16.85
C ARG A 284 -25.42 28.39 -17.52
N LEU A 285 -25.06 29.44 -16.78
CA LEU A 285 -24.14 30.47 -17.26
C LEU A 285 -22.80 29.89 -17.67
N LEU A 286 -22.20 29.02 -16.80
CA LEU A 286 -20.94 28.34 -17.09
C LEU A 286 -21.06 27.41 -18.30
N ALA A 287 -22.14 26.63 -18.41
CA ALA A 287 -22.38 25.77 -19.57
C ALA A 287 -22.51 26.58 -20.88
N GLN A 288 -23.18 27.75 -20.86
CA GLN A 288 -23.31 28.63 -22.01
C GLN A 288 -21.95 29.26 -22.39
N ALA A 289 -21.17 29.68 -21.39
CA ALA A 289 -19.82 30.19 -21.60
C ALA A 289 -18.88 29.12 -22.21
N ALA A 290 -18.95 27.86 -21.72
CA ALA A 290 -18.17 26.77 -22.25
C ALA A 290 -18.48 26.45 -23.73
N VAL A 291 -19.76 26.52 -24.12
CA VAL A 291 -20.17 26.34 -25.53
C VAL A 291 -19.63 27.47 -26.43
N ALA A 292 -19.53 28.67 -25.89
CA ALA A 292 -19.06 29.84 -26.64
C ALA A 292 -17.51 29.89 -26.78
N MET A 293 -16.80 29.10 -25.96
CA MET A 293 -15.31 29.10 -25.87
C MET A 293 -14.69 27.73 -26.25
N GLU A 294 -15.22 27.05 -27.24
CA GLU A 294 -14.65 25.76 -27.73
C GLU A 294 -13.18 25.93 -28.18
N PRO A 295 -12.29 24.95 -27.80
CA PRO A 295 -12.57 23.75 -27.02
C PRO A 295 -12.56 23.99 -25.51
N ALA A 296 -13.62 23.56 -24.81
CA ALA A 296 -13.72 23.66 -23.38
C ALA A 296 -14.10 22.33 -22.74
N ILE A 297 -13.49 22.03 -21.58
CA ILE A 297 -13.80 20.85 -20.79
C ILE A 297 -14.59 21.31 -19.55
N LEU A 298 -15.77 20.75 -19.33
CA LEU A 298 -16.60 21.04 -18.16
C LEU A 298 -16.48 19.91 -17.14
N VAL A 299 -15.90 20.21 -15.98
CA VAL A 299 -15.77 19.27 -14.87
C VAL A 299 -16.60 19.72 -13.70
N GLY A 300 -17.48 18.85 -13.20
CA GLY A 300 -18.36 19.14 -12.06
C GLY A 300 -17.80 18.55 -10.76
N GLY A 301 -17.74 19.38 -9.71
CA GLY A 301 -17.53 18.91 -8.34
C GLY A 301 -18.75 18.16 -7.82
N ARG A 302 -18.55 17.22 -6.90
CA ARG A 302 -19.59 16.43 -6.24
C ARG A 302 -19.61 16.73 -4.74
N PRO A 303 -20.74 16.52 -4.03
CA PRO A 303 -20.75 16.60 -2.57
C PRO A 303 -19.71 15.65 -1.97
N GLY A 304 -18.89 16.15 -1.05
CA GLY A 304 -17.77 15.44 -0.44
C GLY A 304 -16.41 15.67 -1.09
N ASP A 305 -16.34 16.23 -2.30
CA ASP A 305 -15.07 16.49 -2.99
C ASP A 305 -14.18 17.50 -2.23
N GLU A 306 -14.77 18.37 -1.41
CA GLU A 306 -14.06 19.36 -0.58
C GLU A 306 -13.08 18.73 0.42
N HIS A 307 -13.27 17.46 0.76
CA HIS A 307 -12.41 16.73 1.69
C HIS A 307 -11.30 15.93 1.01
N LEU A 308 -11.27 15.91 -0.34
CA LEU A 308 -10.33 15.11 -1.13
C LEU A 308 -9.55 16.04 -2.09
N PRO A 309 -8.33 16.48 -1.69
CA PRO A 309 -7.51 17.37 -2.53
C PRO A 309 -7.25 16.76 -3.92
N GLY A 310 -7.45 17.56 -4.96
CA GLY A 310 -7.16 17.15 -6.34
C GLY A 310 -8.21 16.28 -7.03
N ILE A 311 -9.27 15.83 -6.35
CA ILE A 311 -10.30 14.92 -6.90
C ILE A 311 -10.96 15.47 -8.17
N VAL A 312 -11.21 16.78 -8.24
CA VAL A 312 -11.83 17.41 -9.41
C VAL A 312 -10.89 17.39 -10.60
N VAL A 313 -9.59 17.61 -10.36
CA VAL A 313 -8.54 17.57 -11.41
C VAL A 313 -8.32 16.15 -11.93
N SER A 314 -8.42 15.14 -11.08
CA SER A 314 -8.26 13.73 -11.48
C SER A 314 -9.40 13.21 -12.38
N ARG A 315 -10.46 14.00 -12.59
CA ARG A 315 -11.59 13.68 -13.52
C ARG A 315 -11.44 14.34 -14.90
N LEU A 316 -10.39 15.11 -15.11
CA LEU A 316 -10.00 15.64 -16.42
C LEU A 316 -9.33 14.55 -17.25
#